data_e77c6d6286c256f8106c6c03cc4bc467
#
_entry.id   e77c6d6286c256f8106c6c03cc4bc467
#
_cell.length_a   1.000
_cell.length_b   1.000
_cell.length_c   1.000
_cell.angle_alpha   90.00
_cell.angle_beta   90.00
_cell.angle_gamma   90.00
#
_symmetry.space_group_name_H-M   'P 1'
#
loop_
_entity.id
_entity.type
_entity.pdbx_description
1 polymer ?
#
loop_
_entity_poly.entity_id
_entity_poly.type
_entity_poly.pdbx_seq_one_letter_code
_entity_poly.pdbx_strand_id
1 'polypeptide(L)'
;MNIPFTRHTLANGLDVLVHEDHACPIVAVNIWYHVGSKNEQPGRTGFAHLFEHLMFEGSQHHDHGFFQPLQGAGATLNGSTNADRTNYWEVVPTGALELALWMESDRMGYLLPALTDAKFTNQRDVVLNERRQNYENRPYGLAPMALLAALFPPDHPYHWTTIGDIADLQAAKLDEVRAFFRRYYHPANASIALAGDVDPGQALALVDRYFGGIEAGERVDPIHVDASLSNDVRVHFEDRVELPRLYLAWLTPAMFAEGDADLDLATDLLANGKTSRLYRRLVFDERLATDVSASQNSREMMGYAQITATAAPGHTLAEIERVIFEEIARLAADGPTDAEIERGRVQAETQFMFRLQTVGGFGGKSDQLNAYNVFLKDPAYFPKDLERYQSCTKASLQAIVNRYLDPSHRVTLSIVPHGRASLAASGSVAAAVS
;
A
#
# COMPACT_ATOMS: atom_id res chain seq x y z
N MET A 1 13.74 -14.65 -14.70
CA MET A 1 13.51 -14.89 -13.25
C MET A 1 12.08 -15.41 -13.09
N ASN A 2 11.83 -16.35 -12.17
CA ASN A 2 10.50 -16.93 -11.93
C ASN A 2 10.40 -17.41 -10.48
N ILE A 3 9.18 -17.47 -9.94
CA ILE A 3 8.86 -18.10 -8.67
C ILE A 3 8.02 -19.34 -9.03
N PRO A 4 8.62 -20.57 -9.09
CA PRO A 4 7.86 -21.78 -9.37
C PRO A 4 6.89 -22.08 -8.23
N PHE A 5 5.69 -22.54 -8.53
CA PHE A 5 4.66 -22.83 -7.53
C PHE A 5 3.70 -23.92 -8.02
N THR A 6 3.00 -24.54 -7.07
CA THR A 6 1.76 -25.30 -7.32
C THR A 6 0.58 -24.46 -6.86
N ARG A 7 -0.59 -24.59 -7.52
CA ARG A 7 -1.83 -23.91 -7.14
C ARG A 7 -2.96 -24.92 -6.96
N HIS A 8 -3.70 -24.74 -5.88
CA HIS A 8 -4.92 -25.49 -5.59
C HIS A 8 -5.98 -24.50 -5.09
N THR A 9 -7.25 -24.87 -5.24
CA THR A 9 -8.36 -24.12 -4.63
C THR A 9 -9.16 -25.13 -3.80
N LEU A 10 -9.32 -24.88 -2.51
CA LEU A 10 -10.13 -25.73 -1.63
C LEU A 10 -11.61 -25.63 -1.98
N ALA A 11 -12.41 -26.59 -1.50
CA ALA A 11 -13.85 -26.64 -1.74
C ALA A 11 -14.60 -25.38 -1.21
N ASN A 12 -14.06 -24.72 -0.18
CA ASN A 12 -14.56 -23.47 0.37
C ASN A 12 -14.07 -22.20 -0.34
N GLY A 13 -13.31 -22.34 -1.43
CA GLY A 13 -12.85 -21.25 -2.27
C GLY A 13 -11.51 -20.64 -1.86
N LEU A 14 -10.83 -21.12 -0.82
CA LEU A 14 -9.49 -20.67 -0.46
C LEU A 14 -8.48 -21.07 -1.55
N ASP A 15 -7.81 -20.08 -2.15
CA ASP A 15 -6.68 -20.32 -3.05
C ASP A 15 -5.42 -20.64 -2.24
N VAL A 16 -4.73 -21.73 -2.61
CA VAL A 16 -3.51 -22.25 -1.97
C VAL A 16 -2.37 -22.25 -2.98
N LEU A 17 -1.31 -21.53 -2.68
CA LEU A 17 -0.09 -21.45 -3.50
C LEU A 17 1.07 -22.03 -2.70
N VAL A 18 1.87 -22.90 -3.29
CA VAL A 18 3.04 -23.50 -2.61
C VAL A 18 4.28 -23.36 -3.49
N HIS A 19 5.28 -22.66 -2.96
CA HIS A 19 6.64 -22.56 -3.53
C HIS A 19 7.60 -23.39 -2.71
N GLU A 20 8.09 -24.49 -3.27
CA GLU A 20 9.05 -25.39 -2.65
C GLU A 20 10.47 -24.85 -2.81
N ASP A 21 11.18 -24.66 -1.68
CA ASP A 21 12.57 -24.17 -1.63
C ASP A 21 13.29 -24.71 -0.39
N HIS A 22 14.07 -25.77 -0.57
CA HIS A 22 14.79 -26.48 0.51
C HIS A 22 16.15 -25.86 0.88
N ALA A 23 16.43 -24.62 0.46
CA ALA A 23 17.73 -23.98 0.74
C ALA A 23 17.94 -23.68 2.23
N CYS A 24 16.86 -23.45 2.98
CA CYS A 24 16.90 -23.17 4.43
C CYS A 24 15.71 -23.88 5.12
N PRO A 25 15.86 -24.37 6.38
CA PRO A 25 14.80 -25.09 7.10
C PRO A 25 13.75 -24.14 7.71
N ILE A 26 13.19 -23.27 6.88
CA ILE A 26 12.15 -22.31 7.24
C ILE A 26 11.02 -22.32 6.22
N VAL A 27 9.82 -22.02 6.67
CA VAL A 27 8.63 -21.87 5.81
C VAL A 27 7.97 -20.53 6.11
N ALA A 28 7.66 -19.79 5.06
CA ALA A 28 6.76 -18.65 5.14
C ALA A 28 5.31 -19.09 4.94
N VAL A 29 4.43 -18.63 5.80
CA VAL A 29 2.97 -18.68 5.61
C VAL A 29 2.52 -17.24 5.43
N ASN A 30 1.78 -16.94 4.36
CA ASN A 30 1.29 -15.60 4.06
C ASN A 30 -0.17 -15.69 3.61
N ILE A 31 -1.07 -15.06 4.34
CA ILE A 31 -2.50 -14.99 3.99
C ILE A 31 -2.85 -13.58 3.58
N TRP A 32 -3.47 -13.45 2.41
CA TRP A 32 -4.06 -12.21 1.91
C TRP A 32 -5.57 -12.31 1.92
N TYR A 33 -6.21 -11.34 2.51
CA TYR A 33 -7.64 -11.07 2.35
C TYR A 33 -7.80 -9.91 1.36
N HIS A 34 -8.62 -10.10 0.33
CA HIS A 34 -8.91 -9.05 -0.65
C HIS A 34 -9.89 -8.03 -0.07
N VAL A 35 -9.46 -7.37 0.98
CA VAL A 35 -10.17 -6.33 1.71
C VAL A 35 -9.21 -5.31 2.26
N GLY A 36 -9.49 -4.04 2.01
CA GLY A 36 -8.76 -2.90 2.54
C GLY A 36 -9.70 -1.73 2.82
N SER A 37 -9.15 -0.53 3.01
CA SER A 37 -10.00 0.63 3.31
C SER A 37 -10.95 1.00 2.18
N LYS A 38 -10.73 0.57 0.93
CA LYS A 38 -11.68 0.75 -0.17
C LYS A 38 -13.03 0.06 0.04
N ASN A 39 -13.08 -0.99 0.88
CA ASN A 39 -14.28 -1.76 1.17
C ASN A 39 -15.12 -1.15 2.29
N GLU A 40 -14.65 -0.06 2.87
CA GLU A 40 -15.35 0.73 3.87
C GLU A 40 -16.37 1.68 3.22
N GLN A 41 -17.14 2.36 4.05
CA GLN A 41 -18.13 3.34 3.61
C GLN A 41 -17.91 4.68 4.33
N PRO A 42 -18.26 5.82 3.73
CA PRO A 42 -18.28 7.09 4.43
C PRO A 42 -19.06 7.00 5.76
N GLY A 43 -18.47 7.50 6.84
CA GLY A 43 -19.01 7.38 8.19
C GLY A 43 -18.66 6.08 8.92
N ARG A 44 -17.87 5.18 8.28
CA ARG A 44 -17.42 3.90 8.83
C ARG A 44 -16.00 3.56 8.34
N THR A 45 -15.09 4.53 8.38
CA THR A 45 -13.73 4.39 7.94
C THR A 45 -12.81 3.86 9.05
N GLY A 46 -11.71 3.21 8.68
CA GLY A 46 -10.72 2.64 9.61
C GLY A 46 -11.03 1.21 10.06
N PHE A 47 -12.08 0.56 9.58
CA PHE A 47 -12.47 -0.79 9.99
C PHE A 47 -11.49 -1.86 9.52
N ALA A 48 -10.96 -1.75 8.29
CA ALA A 48 -10.00 -2.72 7.78
C ALA A 48 -8.71 -2.73 8.62
N HIS A 49 -8.22 -1.55 8.99
CA HIS A 49 -7.04 -1.42 9.86
C HIS A 49 -7.33 -1.85 11.31
N LEU A 50 -8.50 -1.52 11.84
CA LEU A 50 -8.92 -2.01 13.15
C LEU A 50 -8.97 -3.55 13.19
N PHE A 51 -9.40 -4.20 12.09
CA PHE A 51 -9.35 -5.66 11.98
C PHE A 51 -7.94 -6.21 11.93
N GLU A 52 -6.99 -5.54 11.29
CA GLU A 52 -5.59 -5.94 11.38
C GLU A 52 -5.17 -6.13 12.85
N HIS A 53 -5.50 -5.17 13.71
CA HIS A 53 -5.22 -5.25 15.16
C HIS A 53 -6.01 -6.35 15.85
N LEU A 54 -7.33 -6.42 15.63
CA LEU A 54 -8.20 -7.40 16.28
C LEU A 54 -7.82 -8.86 15.96
N MET A 55 -7.28 -9.12 14.78
CA MET A 55 -6.82 -10.44 14.38
C MET A 55 -5.60 -10.94 15.19
N PHE A 56 -4.95 -10.07 15.95
CA PHE A 56 -3.85 -10.45 16.85
C PHE A 56 -4.29 -10.65 18.32
N GLU A 57 -5.57 -10.39 18.66
CA GLU A 57 -6.09 -10.44 20.04
C GLU A 57 -6.50 -11.84 20.51
N GLY A 58 -6.37 -12.85 19.66
CA GLY A 58 -6.76 -14.22 19.95
C GLY A 58 -8.12 -14.62 19.36
N SER A 59 -8.37 -15.92 19.35
CA SER A 59 -9.50 -16.59 18.72
C SER A 59 -10.11 -17.61 19.69
N GLN A 60 -11.15 -18.33 19.28
CA GLN A 60 -11.94 -19.19 20.16
C GLN A 60 -11.12 -20.28 20.86
N HIS A 61 -10.16 -20.89 20.12
CA HIS A 61 -9.40 -22.02 20.67
C HIS A 61 -8.04 -21.58 21.24
N HIS A 62 -7.64 -20.33 20.98
CA HIS A 62 -6.47 -19.68 21.53
C HIS A 62 -6.79 -18.22 21.90
N ASP A 63 -7.48 -18.04 23.02
CA ASP A 63 -7.92 -16.72 23.47
C ASP A 63 -6.80 -15.96 24.22
N HIS A 64 -5.63 -15.89 23.62
CA HIS A 64 -4.44 -15.17 24.05
C HIS A 64 -3.79 -14.47 22.85
N GLY A 65 -2.82 -13.58 23.10
CA GLY A 65 -2.13 -12.85 22.03
C GLY A 65 -1.48 -13.78 21.01
N PHE A 66 -1.68 -13.47 19.74
CA PHE A 66 -1.23 -14.26 18.60
C PHE A 66 0.31 -14.35 18.47
N PHE A 67 1.03 -13.33 18.90
CA PHE A 67 2.50 -13.24 18.77
C PHE A 67 3.25 -14.25 19.63
N GLN A 68 2.85 -14.44 20.88
CA GLN A 68 3.63 -15.18 21.87
C GLN A 68 3.92 -16.64 21.49
N PRO A 69 2.96 -17.47 21.03
CA PRO A 69 3.24 -18.86 20.66
C PRO A 69 4.18 -18.97 19.48
N LEU A 70 3.96 -18.16 18.45
CA LEU A 70 4.77 -18.17 17.23
C LEU A 70 6.18 -17.66 17.48
N GLN A 71 6.35 -16.55 18.20
CA GLN A 71 7.68 -16.06 18.59
C GLN A 71 8.42 -17.05 19.49
N GLY A 72 7.70 -17.73 20.40
CA GLY A 72 8.24 -18.82 21.23
C GLY A 72 8.71 -20.00 20.40
N ALA A 73 8.11 -20.25 19.23
CA ALA A 73 8.53 -21.24 18.26
C ALA A 73 9.64 -20.76 17.28
N GLY A 74 10.12 -19.54 17.44
CA GLY A 74 11.19 -18.96 16.62
C GLY A 74 10.70 -18.22 15.37
N ALA A 75 9.41 -17.87 15.30
CA ALA A 75 8.84 -17.15 14.17
C ALA A 75 9.18 -15.64 14.18
N THR A 76 9.26 -15.07 13.00
CA THR A 76 9.03 -13.64 12.75
C THR A 76 7.70 -13.48 12.05
N LEU A 77 6.90 -12.48 12.44
CA LEU A 77 5.55 -12.30 11.90
C LEU A 77 5.14 -10.83 11.91
N ASN A 78 4.21 -10.48 11.04
CA ASN A 78 3.60 -9.16 10.99
C ASN A 78 2.26 -9.21 10.23
N GLY A 79 1.53 -8.09 10.24
CA GLY A 79 0.38 -7.82 9.39
C GLY A 79 0.49 -6.45 8.74
N SER A 80 -0.30 -6.20 7.72
CA SER A 80 -0.47 -4.87 7.16
C SER A 80 -1.80 -4.71 6.42
N THR A 81 -2.32 -3.49 6.44
CA THR A 81 -3.51 -3.09 5.70
C THR A 81 -3.19 -1.90 4.82
N ASN A 82 -3.68 -1.92 3.60
CA ASN A 82 -3.69 -0.77 2.72
C ASN A 82 -5.10 -0.52 2.14
N ALA A 83 -5.20 0.29 1.11
CA ALA A 83 -6.49 0.55 0.49
C ALA A 83 -7.13 -0.70 -0.12
N ASP A 84 -6.34 -1.67 -0.60
CA ASP A 84 -6.80 -2.75 -1.47
C ASP A 84 -6.78 -4.14 -0.83
N ARG A 85 -5.95 -4.34 0.20
CA ARG A 85 -5.77 -5.66 0.82
C ARG A 85 -5.37 -5.57 2.29
N THR A 86 -5.63 -6.65 3.05
CA THR A 86 -5.06 -6.92 4.37
C THR A 86 -4.30 -8.23 4.32
N ASN A 87 -3.07 -8.26 4.82
CA ASN A 87 -2.30 -9.49 4.88
C ASN A 87 -1.69 -9.75 6.24
N TYR A 88 -1.45 -11.02 6.50
CA TYR A 88 -0.71 -11.51 7.66
C TYR A 88 0.33 -12.51 7.16
N TRP A 89 1.51 -12.47 7.76
CA TRP A 89 2.57 -13.40 7.40
C TRP A 89 3.42 -13.76 8.60
N GLU A 90 3.87 -14.98 8.61
CA GLU A 90 4.91 -15.47 9.49
C GLU A 90 5.95 -16.28 8.70
N VAL A 91 7.20 -16.21 9.17
CA VAL A 91 8.29 -17.10 8.76
C VAL A 91 8.68 -17.92 9.96
N VAL A 92 8.50 -19.23 9.86
CA VAL A 92 8.67 -20.17 10.96
C VAL A 92 9.74 -21.23 10.63
N PRO A 93 10.45 -21.79 11.62
CA PRO A 93 11.16 -23.06 11.42
C PRO A 93 10.22 -24.15 10.90
N THR A 94 10.70 -25.05 10.05
CA THR A 94 9.89 -26.11 9.41
C THR A 94 9.02 -26.89 10.42
N GLY A 95 9.56 -27.21 11.61
CA GLY A 95 8.83 -27.90 12.66
C GLY A 95 7.68 -27.12 13.31
N ALA A 96 7.55 -25.82 13.03
CA ALA A 96 6.48 -24.97 13.55
C ALA A 96 5.39 -24.64 12.49
N LEU A 97 5.49 -25.18 11.27
CA LEU A 97 4.53 -24.93 10.20
C LEU A 97 3.09 -25.29 10.60
N GLU A 98 2.90 -26.43 11.24
CA GLU A 98 1.56 -26.88 11.66
C GLU A 98 0.96 -25.93 12.71
N LEU A 99 1.77 -25.41 13.64
CA LEU A 99 1.35 -24.39 14.61
C LEU A 99 0.89 -23.11 13.90
N ALA A 100 1.67 -22.62 12.92
CA ALA A 100 1.34 -21.42 12.16
C ALA A 100 0.00 -21.59 11.41
N LEU A 101 -0.16 -22.69 10.68
CA LEU A 101 -1.41 -22.99 9.95
C LEU A 101 -2.61 -23.14 10.88
N TRP A 102 -2.43 -23.77 12.03
CA TRP A 102 -3.50 -23.89 13.02
C TRP A 102 -3.92 -22.53 13.54
N MET A 103 -2.98 -21.67 13.93
CA MET A 103 -3.29 -20.33 14.44
C MET A 103 -3.94 -19.43 13.38
N GLU A 104 -3.47 -19.48 12.14
CA GLU A 104 -4.06 -18.76 11.02
C GLU A 104 -5.49 -19.19 10.73
N SER A 105 -5.74 -20.52 10.73
CA SER A 105 -7.08 -21.06 10.52
C SER A 105 -8.04 -20.72 11.66
N ASP A 106 -7.53 -20.69 12.90
CA ASP A 106 -8.35 -20.37 14.07
C ASP A 106 -8.80 -18.91 14.04
N ARG A 107 -7.92 -17.97 13.70
CA ARG A 107 -8.36 -16.59 13.56
C ARG A 107 -9.25 -16.35 12.34
N MET A 108 -9.06 -17.07 11.23
CA MET A 108 -9.96 -16.97 10.07
C MET A 108 -11.37 -17.47 10.39
N GLY A 109 -11.48 -18.65 10.99
CA GLY A 109 -12.77 -19.33 11.20
C GLY A 109 -13.45 -18.97 12.52
N TYR A 110 -12.69 -18.62 13.56
CA TYR A 110 -13.17 -18.62 14.95
C TYR A 110 -12.79 -17.36 15.74
N LEU A 111 -12.50 -16.24 15.07
CA LEU A 111 -12.22 -14.95 15.73
C LEU A 111 -13.44 -14.42 16.47
N LEU A 112 -14.62 -14.41 15.82
CA LEU A 112 -15.80 -13.69 16.32
C LEU A 112 -16.31 -14.18 17.67
N PRO A 113 -16.27 -15.47 18.03
CA PRO A 113 -16.65 -15.93 19.38
C PRO A 113 -15.76 -15.36 20.48
N ALA A 114 -14.49 -15.11 20.19
CA ALA A 114 -13.53 -14.52 21.14
C ALA A 114 -13.52 -12.99 21.14
N LEU A 115 -14.19 -12.34 20.18
CA LEU A 115 -14.23 -10.89 20.06
C LEU A 115 -15.25 -10.29 21.03
N THR A 116 -14.75 -9.73 22.13
CA THR A 116 -15.51 -9.08 23.19
C THR A 116 -15.53 -7.55 23.05
N ASP A 117 -16.49 -6.87 23.71
CA ASP A 117 -16.50 -5.40 23.80
C ASP A 117 -15.21 -4.84 24.40
N ALA A 118 -14.59 -5.54 25.35
CA ALA A 118 -13.34 -5.12 25.97
C ALA A 118 -12.17 -5.13 24.96
N LYS A 119 -12.00 -6.21 24.17
CA LYS A 119 -10.99 -6.29 23.13
C LYS A 119 -11.20 -5.24 22.04
N PHE A 120 -12.45 -5.11 21.58
CA PHE A 120 -12.83 -4.10 20.60
C PHE A 120 -12.49 -2.68 21.08
N THR A 121 -12.91 -2.32 22.30
CA THR A 121 -12.64 -1.00 22.86
C THR A 121 -11.16 -0.74 23.01
N ASN A 122 -10.40 -1.72 23.51
CA ASN A 122 -8.95 -1.62 23.65
C ASN A 122 -8.26 -1.36 22.31
N GLN A 123 -8.56 -2.16 21.29
CA GLN A 123 -7.91 -2.02 19.99
C GLN A 123 -8.36 -0.75 19.23
N ARG A 124 -9.61 -0.33 19.39
CA ARG A 124 -10.05 0.97 18.89
C ARG A 124 -9.24 2.12 19.51
N ASP A 125 -8.99 2.08 20.81
CA ASP A 125 -8.20 3.10 21.49
C ASP A 125 -6.71 3.04 21.08
N VAL A 126 -6.17 1.85 20.79
CA VAL A 126 -4.82 1.68 20.21
C VAL A 126 -4.75 2.36 18.83
N VAL A 127 -5.69 2.09 17.93
CA VAL A 127 -5.74 2.69 16.58
C VAL A 127 -5.90 4.22 16.67
N LEU A 128 -6.74 4.73 17.57
CA LEU A 128 -6.86 6.17 17.81
C LEU A 128 -5.57 6.80 18.33
N ASN A 129 -4.83 6.11 19.17
CA ASN A 129 -3.52 6.57 19.65
C ASN A 129 -2.46 6.52 18.54
N GLU A 130 -2.48 5.48 17.73
CA GLU A 130 -1.60 5.36 16.55
C GLU A 130 -1.85 6.51 15.56
N ARG A 131 -3.11 6.84 15.27
CA ARG A 131 -3.46 7.99 14.44
C ARG A 131 -2.85 9.28 15.00
N ARG A 132 -3.01 9.52 16.32
CA ARG A 132 -2.41 10.71 16.95
C ARG A 132 -0.89 10.75 16.80
N GLN A 133 -0.20 9.61 17.00
CA GLN A 133 1.26 9.52 16.94
C GLN A 133 1.80 9.65 15.51
N ASN A 134 1.18 8.98 14.54
CA ASN A 134 1.69 8.87 13.18
C ASN A 134 1.21 9.98 12.24
N TYR A 135 0.08 10.63 12.56
CA TYR A 135 -0.50 11.67 11.72
C TYR A 135 -0.58 13.03 12.43
N GLU A 136 -1.31 13.16 13.53
CA GLU A 136 -1.60 14.46 14.14
C GLU A 136 -0.40 15.10 14.86
N ASN A 137 0.46 14.28 15.50
CA ASN A 137 1.65 14.75 16.22
C ASN A 137 2.92 14.74 15.37
N ARG A 138 2.85 14.27 14.13
CA ARG A 138 3.99 14.21 13.23
C ARG A 138 3.98 15.42 12.29
N PRO A 139 5.11 16.17 12.14
CA PRO A 139 5.21 17.24 11.15
C PRO A 139 4.79 16.76 9.76
N TYR A 140 3.92 17.50 9.10
CA TYR A 140 3.32 17.15 7.79
C TYR A 140 2.49 15.85 7.80
N GLY A 141 2.16 15.29 8.96
CA GLY A 141 1.55 13.97 9.07
C GLY A 141 0.13 13.89 8.50
N LEU A 142 -0.61 15.01 8.46
CA LEU A 142 -1.95 15.08 7.87
C LEU A 142 -1.96 15.22 6.34
N ALA A 143 -0.80 15.33 5.70
CA ALA A 143 -0.69 15.48 4.24
C ALA A 143 -1.42 14.38 3.45
N PRO A 144 -1.30 13.08 3.78
CA PRO A 144 -2.01 12.02 3.05
C PRO A 144 -3.53 12.18 3.07
N MET A 145 -4.10 12.62 4.21
CA MET A 145 -5.55 12.84 4.34
C MET A 145 -6.01 14.00 3.45
N ALA A 146 -5.35 15.15 3.56
CA ALA A 146 -5.67 16.30 2.72
C ALA A 146 -5.48 16.02 1.23
N LEU A 147 -4.45 15.25 0.87
CA LEU A 147 -4.13 14.92 -0.51
C LEU A 147 -5.17 13.97 -1.12
N LEU A 148 -5.54 12.90 -0.42
CA LEU A 148 -6.54 11.95 -0.91
C LEU A 148 -7.94 12.59 -0.98
N ALA A 149 -8.30 13.42 0.00
CA ALA A 149 -9.55 14.18 -0.02
C ALA A 149 -9.63 15.19 -1.19
N ALA A 150 -8.50 15.71 -1.66
CA ALA A 150 -8.44 16.59 -2.81
C ALA A 150 -8.38 15.84 -4.15
N LEU A 151 -7.80 14.63 -4.18
CA LEU A 151 -7.69 13.79 -5.38
C LEU A 151 -8.99 13.07 -5.73
N PHE A 152 -9.73 12.63 -4.71
CA PHE A 152 -10.89 11.75 -4.89
C PHE A 152 -12.16 12.39 -4.34
N PRO A 153 -13.31 12.23 -5.02
CA PRO A 153 -14.61 12.67 -4.50
C PRO A 153 -14.95 12.03 -3.14
N PRO A 154 -15.81 12.66 -2.31
CA PRO A 154 -16.13 12.16 -0.96
C PRO A 154 -16.73 10.75 -0.90
N ASP A 155 -17.37 10.29 -1.96
CA ASP A 155 -17.98 8.96 -2.10
C ASP A 155 -17.04 7.94 -2.75
N HIS A 156 -15.85 8.36 -3.20
CA HIS A 156 -14.88 7.47 -3.81
C HIS A 156 -14.15 6.65 -2.76
N PRO A 157 -13.96 5.31 -2.92
CA PRO A 157 -13.32 4.44 -1.94
C PRO A 157 -11.89 4.79 -1.56
N TYR A 158 -11.20 5.61 -2.34
CA TYR A 158 -9.85 6.11 -2.04
C TYR A 158 -9.81 7.52 -1.46
N HIS A 159 -10.96 8.11 -1.12
CA HIS A 159 -11.02 9.44 -0.51
C HIS A 159 -10.40 9.51 0.88
N TRP A 160 -10.49 8.44 1.66
CA TRP A 160 -9.97 8.35 3.03
C TRP A 160 -8.71 7.49 3.14
N THR A 161 -7.97 7.69 4.21
CA THR A 161 -6.78 6.90 4.53
C THR A 161 -7.15 5.62 5.27
N THR A 162 -6.27 4.63 5.24
CA THR A 162 -6.45 3.33 5.91
C THR A 162 -6.64 3.44 7.42
N ILE A 163 -6.03 4.46 8.07
CA ILE A 163 -6.21 4.68 9.51
C ILE A 163 -7.64 5.10 9.88
N GLY A 164 -8.41 5.60 8.94
CA GLY A 164 -9.79 6.04 9.13
C GLY A 164 -9.95 7.39 9.82
N ASP A 165 -11.20 7.85 9.96
CA ASP A 165 -11.56 9.08 10.64
C ASP A 165 -11.79 8.84 12.14
N ILE A 166 -11.43 9.83 12.98
CA ILE A 166 -11.60 9.74 14.45
C ILE A 166 -13.08 9.57 14.82
N ALA A 167 -13.95 10.37 14.20
CA ALA A 167 -15.38 10.33 14.51
C ALA A 167 -15.99 8.98 14.14
N ASP A 168 -15.58 8.40 13.01
CA ASP A 168 -16.03 7.09 12.54
C ASP A 168 -15.60 5.99 13.50
N LEU A 169 -14.32 5.97 13.90
CA LEU A 169 -13.79 4.98 14.85
C LEU A 169 -14.45 5.11 16.23
N GLN A 170 -14.71 6.33 16.71
CA GLN A 170 -15.38 6.56 17.99
C GLN A 170 -16.84 6.14 17.95
N ALA A 171 -17.52 6.30 16.81
CA ALA A 171 -18.92 5.92 16.62
C ALA A 171 -19.09 4.42 16.33
N ALA A 172 -18.02 3.71 15.98
CA ALA A 172 -18.04 2.30 15.59
C ALA A 172 -18.64 1.40 16.69
N LYS A 173 -19.49 0.46 16.29
CA LYS A 173 -20.14 -0.52 17.18
C LYS A 173 -19.62 -1.92 16.88
N LEU A 174 -19.51 -2.74 17.93
CA LEU A 174 -19.01 -4.11 17.81
C LEU A 174 -19.79 -4.95 16.76
N ASP A 175 -21.11 -4.77 16.65
CA ASP A 175 -21.91 -5.53 15.67
C ASP A 175 -21.62 -5.12 14.21
N GLU A 176 -21.27 -3.85 13.96
CA GLU A 176 -20.86 -3.37 12.63
C GLU A 176 -19.49 -3.96 12.26
N VAL A 177 -18.58 -4.00 13.23
CA VAL A 177 -17.27 -4.63 13.12
C VAL A 177 -17.41 -6.13 12.84
N ARG A 178 -18.28 -6.84 13.57
CA ARG A 178 -18.58 -8.27 13.30
C ARG A 178 -19.18 -8.49 11.92
N ALA A 179 -20.05 -7.58 11.44
CA ALA A 179 -20.63 -7.66 10.10
C ALA A 179 -19.55 -7.49 9.01
N PHE A 180 -18.62 -6.56 9.20
CA PHE A 180 -17.48 -6.36 8.29
C PHE A 180 -16.60 -7.61 8.22
N PHE A 181 -16.28 -8.25 9.36
CA PHE A 181 -15.53 -9.50 9.36
C PHE A 181 -16.23 -10.59 8.55
N ARG A 182 -17.52 -10.88 8.84
CA ARG A 182 -18.27 -11.92 8.12
C ARG A 182 -18.32 -11.66 6.62
N ARG A 183 -18.33 -10.40 6.21
CA ARG A 183 -18.39 -10.03 4.79
C ARG A 183 -17.09 -10.23 4.06
N TYR A 184 -15.95 -10.05 4.71
CA TYR A 184 -14.66 -9.95 4.01
C TYR A 184 -13.59 -10.96 4.45
N TYR A 185 -13.60 -11.44 5.70
CA TYR A 185 -12.55 -12.31 6.24
C TYR A 185 -12.98 -13.78 6.26
N HIS A 186 -12.96 -14.40 5.07
CA HIS A 186 -13.39 -15.78 4.89
C HIS A 186 -12.63 -16.42 3.72
N PRO A 187 -12.62 -17.77 3.59
CA PRO A 187 -11.84 -18.51 2.59
C PRO A 187 -12.03 -18.04 1.14
N ALA A 188 -13.27 -17.82 0.70
CA ALA A 188 -13.57 -17.44 -0.69
C ALA A 188 -13.08 -16.02 -1.07
N ASN A 189 -12.67 -15.21 -0.08
CA ASN A 189 -12.05 -13.88 -0.28
C ASN A 189 -10.57 -13.85 0.12
N ALA A 190 -9.95 -15.02 0.28
CA ALA A 190 -8.57 -15.14 0.75
C ALA A 190 -7.69 -15.95 -0.20
N SER A 191 -6.39 -15.73 -0.09
CA SER A 191 -5.34 -16.54 -0.74
C SER A 191 -4.24 -16.78 0.26
N ILE A 192 -3.80 -18.04 0.39
CA ILE A 192 -2.68 -18.45 1.23
C ILE A 192 -1.51 -18.89 0.35
N ALA A 193 -0.33 -18.34 0.60
CA ALA A 193 0.91 -18.75 -0.03
C ALA A 193 1.89 -19.28 1.01
N LEU A 194 2.34 -20.53 0.81
CA LEU A 194 3.44 -21.15 1.55
C LEU A 194 4.69 -21.11 0.69
N ALA A 195 5.83 -20.73 1.28
CA ALA A 195 7.10 -20.70 0.55
C ALA A 195 8.25 -21.14 1.45
N GLY A 196 9.09 -22.04 0.99
CA GLY A 196 10.26 -22.53 1.74
C GLY A 196 10.37 -24.04 1.78
N ASP A 197 10.94 -24.56 2.88
CA ASP A 197 11.23 -25.98 3.07
C ASP A 197 9.95 -26.77 3.40
N VAL A 198 9.12 -26.98 2.37
CA VAL A 198 7.85 -27.69 2.47
C VAL A 198 7.53 -28.42 1.18
N ASP A 199 7.11 -29.69 1.31
CA ASP A 199 6.58 -30.47 0.20
C ASP A 199 5.15 -30.00 -0.15
N PRO A 200 4.84 -29.74 -1.44
CA PRO A 200 3.53 -29.25 -1.85
C PRO A 200 2.36 -30.13 -1.47
N GLY A 201 2.53 -31.46 -1.50
CA GLY A 201 1.48 -32.42 -1.12
C GLY A 201 1.19 -32.38 0.39
N GLN A 202 2.24 -32.31 1.21
CA GLN A 202 2.12 -32.18 2.66
C GLN A 202 1.52 -30.82 3.03
N ALA A 203 1.97 -29.73 2.39
CA ALA A 203 1.43 -28.40 2.59
C ALA A 203 -0.08 -28.36 2.32
N LEU A 204 -0.51 -28.89 1.16
CA LEU A 204 -1.92 -28.93 0.79
C LEU A 204 -2.75 -29.75 1.79
N ALA A 205 -2.25 -30.91 2.23
CA ALA A 205 -2.94 -31.76 3.21
C ALA A 205 -3.12 -31.04 4.56
N LEU A 206 -2.12 -30.29 5.02
CA LEU A 206 -2.21 -29.48 6.24
C LEU A 206 -3.18 -28.31 6.07
N VAL A 207 -3.12 -27.59 4.95
CA VAL A 207 -4.04 -26.47 4.68
C VAL A 207 -5.48 -27.00 4.60
N ASP A 208 -5.74 -28.11 3.89
CA ASP A 208 -7.08 -28.69 3.82
C ASP A 208 -7.58 -29.16 5.19
N ARG A 209 -6.71 -29.75 6.01
CA ARG A 209 -7.04 -30.19 7.39
C ARG A 209 -7.50 -29.02 8.28
N TYR A 210 -6.82 -27.88 8.22
CA TYR A 210 -7.11 -26.77 9.10
C TYR A 210 -8.12 -25.77 8.53
N PHE A 211 -8.09 -25.51 7.23
CA PHE A 211 -8.95 -24.51 6.60
C PHE A 211 -10.16 -25.09 5.87
N GLY A 212 -10.11 -26.37 5.45
CA GLY A 212 -11.14 -26.96 4.61
C GLY A 212 -12.54 -27.01 5.24
N GLY A 213 -12.61 -27.07 6.59
CA GLY A 213 -13.87 -27.01 7.34
C GLY A 213 -14.42 -25.62 7.63
N ILE A 214 -13.69 -24.56 7.29
CA ILE A 214 -14.16 -23.16 7.49
C ILE A 214 -15.20 -22.84 6.43
N GLU A 215 -16.28 -22.16 6.83
CA GLU A 215 -17.35 -21.73 5.93
C GLU A 215 -16.79 -20.81 4.82
N ALA A 216 -17.22 -21.04 3.58
CA ALA A 216 -16.72 -20.35 2.38
C ALA A 216 -16.92 -18.82 2.44
N GLY A 217 -18.01 -18.37 3.03
CA GLY A 217 -18.46 -16.98 2.97
C GLY A 217 -19.11 -16.62 1.63
N GLU A 218 -19.66 -15.42 1.55
CA GLU A 218 -20.27 -14.89 0.33
C GLU A 218 -19.22 -14.26 -0.58
N ARG A 219 -19.36 -14.46 -1.88
CA ARG A 219 -18.48 -13.82 -2.87
C ARG A 219 -18.49 -12.30 -2.70
N VAL A 220 -17.31 -11.72 -2.73
CA VAL A 220 -17.10 -10.26 -2.76
C VAL A 220 -16.95 -9.82 -4.20
N ASP A 221 -17.87 -8.96 -4.67
CA ASP A 221 -17.77 -8.40 -6.01
C ASP A 221 -16.70 -7.31 -6.09
N PRO A 222 -15.96 -7.21 -7.20
CA PRO A 222 -14.97 -6.14 -7.40
C PRO A 222 -15.64 -4.76 -7.37
N ILE A 223 -14.94 -3.80 -6.78
CA ILE A 223 -15.37 -2.40 -6.79
C ILE A 223 -14.73 -1.73 -8.02
N HIS A 224 -15.53 -1.02 -8.79
CA HIS A 224 -15.10 -0.24 -9.94
C HIS A 224 -15.67 1.17 -9.83
N VAL A 225 -14.83 2.12 -9.47
CA VAL A 225 -15.19 3.54 -9.38
C VAL A 225 -14.04 4.34 -10.00
N ASP A 226 -14.39 5.23 -10.93
CA ASP A 226 -13.44 6.12 -11.58
C ASP A 226 -13.46 7.51 -10.92
N ALA A 227 -12.33 8.19 -10.96
CA ALA A 227 -12.22 9.60 -10.60
C ALA A 227 -11.44 10.36 -11.67
N SER A 228 -11.73 11.64 -11.78
CA SER A 228 -10.99 12.56 -12.66
C SER A 228 -10.87 13.93 -12.02
N LEU A 229 -9.79 14.61 -12.30
CA LEU A 229 -9.62 16.02 -11.97
C LEU A 229 -9.98 16.86 -13.18
N SER A 230 -10.92 17.77 -13.02
CA SER A 230 -11.34 18.67 -14.10
C SER A 230 -10.47 19.94 -14.23
N ASN A 231 -9.67 20.23 -13.21
CA ASN A 231 -8.83 21.44 -13.11
C ASN A 231 -7.72 21.25 -12.07
N ASP A 232 -6.82 22.22 -11.98
CA ASP A 232 -5.84 22.33 -10.91
C ASP A 232 -6.54 22.66 -9.57
N VAL A 233 -6.50 21.73 -8.62
CA VAL A 233 -7.05 21.87 -7.26
C VAL A 233 -5.94 22.33 -6.33
N ARG A 234 -6.02 23.56 -5.84
CA ARG A 234 -4.97 24.18 -5.02
C ARG A 234 -5.47 24.38 -3.59
N VAL A 235 -4.85 23.67 -2.64
CA VAL A 235 -5.25 23.72 -1.22
C VAL A 235 -4.04 23.92 -0.32
N HIS A 236 -4.29 24.47 0.87
CA HIS A 236 -3.26 24.56 1.91
C HIS A 236 -3.85 24.33 3.30
N PHE A 237 -3.02 23.92 4.22
CA PHE A 237 -3.30 24.04 5.65
C PHE A 237 -2.04 24.41 6.43
N GLU A 238 -2.26 24.95 7.63
CA GLU A 238 -1.20 25.35 8.55
C GLU A 238 -0.90 24.22 9.53
N ASP A 239 0.38 23.93 9.75
CA ASP A 239 0.83 22.85 10.65
C ASP A 239 1.99 23.34 11.52
N ARG A 240 2.29 22.56 12.56
CA ARG A 240 3.43 22.78 13.48
C ARG A 240 4.74 22.38 12.81
N VAL A 241 5.12 23.09 11.78
CA VAL A 241 6.32 22.87 10.96
C VAL A 241 7.14 24.16 10.88
N GLU A 242 8.42 24.03 10.58
CA GLU A 242 9.31 25.22 10.42
C GLU A 242 9.36 25.69 8.97
N LEU A 243 9.31 24.78 8.01
CA LEU A 243 9.48 25.04 6.59
C LEU A 243 8.21 24.71 5.80
N PRO A 244 7.86 25.47 4.78
CA PRO A 244 6.75 25.12 3.90
C PRO A 244 7.12 23.93 3.02
N ARG A 245 6.13 23.06 2.77
CA ARG A 245 6.27 21.86 1.92
C ARG A 245 5.19 21.84 0.86
N LEU A 246 5.59 21.51 -0.36
CA LEU A 246 4.73 21.37 -1.52
C LEU A 246 4.52 19.89 -1.83
N TYR A 247 3.29 19.52 -2.13
CA TYR A 247 2.89 18.25 -2.72
C TYR A 247 2.16 18.53 -4.02
N LEU A 248 2.63 17.90 -5.09
CA LEU A 248 1.94 17.88 -6.38
C LEU A 248 1.50 16.46 -6.64
N ALA A 249 0.24 16.23 -7.01
CA ALA A 249 -0.26 14.89 -7.28
C ALA A 249 -1.21 14.84 -8.47
N TRP A 250 -1.14 13.75 -9.21
CA TRP A 250 -1.92 13.47 -10.42
C TRP A 250 -2.54 12.08 -10.33
N LEU A 251 -3.78 11.93 -10.76
CA LEU A 251 -4.39 10.61 -10.91
C LEU A 251 -3.70 9.83 -12.03
N THR A 252 -3.53 8.54 -11.84
CA THR A 252 -2.77 7.64 -12.73
C THR A 252 -3.53 6.35 -12.98
N PRO A 253 -3.09 5.50 -13.95
CA PRO A 253 -3.74 4.22 -14.22
C PRO A 253 -3.77 3.31 -12.99
N ALA A 254 -4.62 2.29 -13.06
CA ALA A 254 -4.63 1.19 -12.11
C ALA A 254 -3.28 0.44 -12.10
N MET A 255 -2.97 -0.18 -10.98
CA MET A 255 -1.83 -1.08 -10.83
C MET A 255 -1.85 -2.16 -11.92
N PHE A 256 -0.70 -2.45 -12.51
CA PHE A 256 -0.49 -3.37 -13.63
C PHE A 256 -1.14 -2.96 -14.97
N ALA A 257 -1.87 -1.85 -15.04
CA ALA A 257 -2.40 -1.34 -16.31
C ALA A 257 -1.29 -0.74 -17.19
N GLU A 258 -1.63 -0.47 -18.45
CA GLU A 258 -0.73 0.21 -19.38
C GLU A 258 -0.31 1.59 -18.86
N GLY A 259 1.00 1.85 -18.83
CA GLY A 259 1.59 3.10 -18.35
C GLY A 259 1.92 3.14 -16.86
N ASP A 260 1.47 2.18 -16.05
CA ASP A 260 1.78 2.14 -14.61
C ASP A 260 3.30 1.98 -14.37
N ALA A 261 3.96 1.02 -15.03
CA ALA A 261 5.41 0.85 -14.95
C ALA A 261 6.21 2.03 -15.54
N ASP A 262 5.70 2.65 -16.62
CA ASP A 262 6.31 3.86 -17.17
C ASP A 262 6.25 5.03 -16.19
N LEU A 263 5.17 5.18 -15.44
CA LEU A 263 5.04 6.21 -14.40
C LEU A 263 5.96 5.96 -13.21
N ASP A 264 6.14 4.71 -12.78
CA ASP A 264 7.14 4.36 -11.78
C ASP A 264 8.53 4.82 -12.24
N LEU A 265 8.94 4.45 -13.46
CA LEU A 265 10.23 4.90 -13.99
C LEU A 265 10.31 6.41 -14.18
N ALA A 266 9.25 7.07 -14.63
CA ALA A 266 9.24 8.52 -14.80
C ALA A 266 9.41 9.26 -13.47
N THR A 267 8.72 8.82 -12.40
CA THR A 267 8.88 9.38 -11.05
C THR A 267 10.27 9.12 -10.49
N ASP A 268 10.84 7.94 -10.74
CA ASP A 268 12.21 7.61 -10.34
C ASP A 268 13.23 8.52 -11.03
N LEU A 269 13.10 8.74 -12.33
CA LEU A 269 13.99 9.65 -13.08
C LEU A 269 13.87 11.09 -12.58
N LEU A 270 12.67 11.51 -12.17
CA LEU A 270 12.43 12.85 -11.65
C LEU A 270 13.08 13.06 -10.29
N ALA A 271 12.90 12.15 -9.31
CA ALA A 271 13.34 12.44 -7.95
C ALA A 271 13.86 11.25 -7.11
N ASN A 272 14.21 10.12 -7.72
CA ASN A 272 14.83 9.02 -6.98
C ASN A 272 16.36 9.09 -7.03
N GLY A 273 16.98 9.31 -5.85
CA GLY A 273 18.43 9.38 -5.68
C GLY A 273 19.04 10.73 -6.09
N LYS A 274 20.32 10.92 -5.72
CA LYS A 274 21.02 12.20 -5.84
C LYS A 274 21.35 12.64 -7.27
N THR A 275 21.24 11.74 -8.23
CA THR A 275 21.48 12.01 -9.66
C THR A 275 20.21 12.26 -10.46
N SER A 276 19.04 12.21 -9.80
CA SER A 276 17.75 12.49 -10.42
C SER A 276 17.61 13.99 -10.77
N ARG A 277 16.74 14.29 -11.71
CA ARG A 277 16.63 15.64 -12.30
C ARG A 277 16.25 16.71 -11.27
N LEU A 278 15.22 16.45 -10.47
CA LEU A 278 14.73 17.40 -9.47
C LEU A 278 15.68 17.50 -8.29
N TYR A 279 16.27 16.38 -7.80
CA TYR A 279 17.23 16.45 -6.72
C TYR A 279 18.44 17.32 -7.11
N ARG A 280 18.97 17.09 -8.31
CA ARG A 280 20.10 17.87 -8.80
C ARG A 280 19.79 19.35 -8.87
N ARG A 281 18.67 19.74 -9.49
CA ARG A 281 18.31 21.15 -9.63
C ARG A 281 17.89 21.79 -8.32
N LEU A 282 16.90 21.20 -7.60
CA LEU A 282 16.29 21.82 -6.43
C LEU A 282 17.19 21.80 -5.21
N VAL A 283 17.95 20.70 -4.99
CA VAL A 283 18.72 20.51 -3.75
C VAL A 283 20.19 20.87 -3.94
N PHE A 284 20.80 20.49 -5.06
CA PHE A 284 22.25 20.64 -5.26
C PHE A 284 22.62 21.96 -5.98
N ASP A 285 22.07 22.21 -7.17
CA ASP A 285 22.46 23.34 -8.02
C ASP A 285 21.85 24.67 -7.54
N GLU A 286 20.51 24.76 -7.47
CA GLU A 286 19.77 25.99 -7.14
C GLU A 286 19.52 26.14 -5.63
N ARG A 287 19.59 25.05 -4.84
CA ARG A 287 19.41 25.02 -3.38
C ARG A 287 18.08 25.61 -2.88
N LEU A 288 17.04 25.46 -3.68
CA LEU A 288 15.69 25.94 -3.38
C LEU A 288 14.96 25.04 -2.39
N ALA A 289 15.33 23.76 -2.32
CA ALA A 289 14.71 22.78 -1.45
C ALA A 289 15.74 22.05 -0.57
N THR A 290 15.31 21.61 0.61
CA THR A 290 16.10 20.75 1.50
C THR A 290 16.02 19.30 1.10
N ASP A 291 14.87 18.90 0.53
CA ASP A 291 14.60 17.54 0.03
C ASP A 291 13.59 17.60 -1.12
N VAL A 292 13.62 16.57 -1.95
CA VAL A 292 12.63 16.30 -2.97
C VAL A 292 12.50 14.79 -3.16
N SER A 293 11.27 14.31 -3.34
CA SER A 293 10.95 12.94 -3.68
C SER A 293 9.83 12.89 -4.71
N ALA A 294 9.77 11.81 -5.47
CA ALA A 294 8.66 11.48 -6.34
C ALA A 294 8.35 10.00 -6.22
N SER A 295 7.09 9.64 -6.37
CA SER A 295 6.63 8.25 -6.32
C SER A 295 5.34 8.07 -7.11
N GLN A 296 5.18 6.88 -7.68
CA GLN A 296 3.92 6.35 -8.16
C GLN A 296 3.28 5.51 -7.05
N ASN A 297 2.04 5.81 -6.69
CA ASN A 297 1.26 5.06 -5.71
C ASN A 297 0.21 4.23 -6.45
N SER A 298 0.65 3.08 -6.98
CA SER A 298 -0.23 2.17 -7.72
C SER A 298 -1.23 1.49 -6.80
N ARG A 299 -2.51 1.49 -7.20
CA ARG A 299 -3.63 0.87 -6.48
C ARG A 299 -4.53 0.13 -7.46
N GLU A 300 -5.41 -0.72 -6.95
CA GLU A 300 -6.22 -1.65 -7.77
C GLU A 300 -7.15 -0.94 -8.76
N MET A 301 -7.86 0.13 -8.35
CA MET A 301 -8.79 0.83 -9.25
C MET A 301 -8.10 1.93 -10.04
N MET A 302 -7.30 2.75 -9.39
CA MET A 302 -6.46 3.79 -9.98
C MET A 302 -5.43 4.27 -8.98
N GLY A 303 -4.27 4.69 -9.46
CA GLY A 303 -3.19 5.21 -8.65
C GLY A 303 -3.12 6.74 -8.63
N TYR A 304 -2.05 7.25 -8.05
CA TYR A 304 -1.64 8.64 -8.19
C TYR A 304 -0.12 8.78 -8.16
N ALA A 305 0.43 9.62 -9.03
CA ALA A 305 1.81 10.07 -8.96
C ALA A 305 1.91 11.26 -8.01
N GLN A 306 2.98 11.34 -7.23
CA GLN A 306 3.20 12.41 -6.27
C GLN A 306 4.63 12.93 -6.35
N ILE A 307 4.80 14.25 -6.31
CA ILE A 307 6.09 14.91 -6.09
C ILE A 307 5.98 15.73 -4.81
N THR A 308 6.95 15.58 -3.91
CA THR A 308 7.01 16.30 -2.64
C THR A 308 8.32 17.06 -2.54
N ALA A 309 8.29 18.33 -2.14
CA ALA A 309 9.51 19.11 -1.91
C ALA A 309 9.34 20.07 -0.73
N THR A 310 10.36 20.14 0.14
CA THR A 310 10.40 21.09 1.28
C THR A 310 11.28 22.27 0.93
N ALA A 311 10.75 23.48 1.04
CA ALA A 311 11.52 24.69 0.73
C ALA A 311 12.72 24.86 1.66
N ALA A 312 13.85 25.27 1.11
CA ALA A 312 14.99 25.73 1.91
C ALA A 312 14.68 27.10 2.56
N PRO A 313 15.32 27.42 3.70
CA PRO A 313 15.11 28.71 4.35
C PRO A 313 15.30 29.91 3.39
N GLY A 314 14.30 30.77 3.34
CA GLY A 314 14.34 31.97 2.47
C GLY A 314 13.79 31.76 1.06
N HIS A 315 13.44 30.55 0.69
CA HIS A 315 12.85 30.22 -0.62
C HIS A 315 11.34 29.96 -0.53
N THR A 316 10.68 30.07 -1.66
CA THR A 316 9.22 29.99 -1.79
C THR A 316 8.78 28.69 -2.48
N LEU A 317 7.54 28.25 -2.22
CA LEU A 317 6.95 27.14 -2.93
C LEU A 317 6.76 27.42 -4.42
N ALA A 318 6.58 28.70 -4.80
CA ALA A 318 6.47 29.10 -6.21
C ALA A 318 7.77 28.88 -7.01
N GLU A 319 8.94 29.13 -6.40
CA GLU A 319 10.24 28.84 -7.04
C GLU A 319 10.40 27.34 -7.26
N ILE A 320 10.03 26.50 -6.27
CA ILE A 320 10.08 25.05 -6.35
C ILE A 320 9.12 24.52 -7.42
N GLU A 321 7.86 25.00 -7.38
CA GLU A 321 6.83 24.59 -8.34
C GLU A 321 7.27 24.88 -9.79
N ARG A 322 7.84 26.07 -10.03
CA ARG A 322 8.39 26.45 -11.34
C ARG A 322 9.44 25.44 -11.82
N VAL A 323 10.42 25.12 -10.99
CA VAL A 323 11.50 24.18 -11.36
C VAL A 323 10.95 22.78 -11.60
N ILE A 324 10.00 22.29 -10.81
CA ILE A 324 9.35 21.00 -11.02
C ILE A 324 8.71 20.97 -12.41
N PHE A 325 7.92 21.99 -12.78
CA PHE A 325 7.26 22.01 -14.09
C PHE A 325 8.22 22.20 -15.25
N GLU A 326 9.32 22.92 -15.07
CA GLU A 326 10.37 23.00 -16.09
C GLU A 326 11.00 21.62 -16.35
N GLU A 327 11.25 20.81 -15.33
CA GLU A 327 11.80 19.46 -15.51
C GLU A 327 10.78 18.47 -16.07
N ILE A 328 9.52 18.54 -15.65
CA ILE A 328 8.43 17.75 -16.26
C ILE A 328 8.31 18.11 -17.74
N ALA A 329 8.30 19.40 -18.09
CA ALA A 329 8.21 19.85 -19.47
C ALA A 329 9.41 19.42 -20.32
N ARG A 330 10.63 19.41 -19.76
CA ARG A 330 11.83 18.89 -20.45
C ARG A 330 11.71 17.38 -20.66
N LEU A 331 11.26 16.63 -19.63
CA LEU A 331 11.05 15.18 -19.77
C LEU A 331 9.98 14.87 -20.80
N ALA A 332 8.91 15.65 -20.86
CA ALA A 332 7.85 15.54 -21.84
C ALA A 332 8.31 15.87 -23.27
N ALA A 333 9.12 16.94 -23.45
CA ALA A 333 9.56 17.39 -24.77
C ALA A 333 10.75 16.58 -25.31
N ASP A 334 11.79 16.40 -24.50
CA ASP A 334 13.05 15.79 -24.92
C ASP A 334 13.14 14.30 -24.63
N GLY A 335 12.31 13.82 -23.70
CA GLY A 335 12.35 12.46 -23.13
C GLY A 335 13.56 12.26 -22.21
N PRO A 336 13.70 11.06 -21.65
CA PRO A 336 14.89 10.67 -20.91
C PRO A 336 16.09 10.43 -21.84
N THR A 337 17.28 10.57 -21.30
CA THR A 337 18.52 10.09 -21.95
C THR A 337 18.61 8.56 -21.85
N ASP A 338 19.40 7.95 -22.76
CA ASP A 338 19.62 6.50 -22.71
C ASP A 338 20.21 6.03 -21.36
N ALA A 339 21.10 6.84 -20.76
CA ALA A 339 21.68 6.56 -19.45
C ALA A 339 20.64 6.62 -18.30
N GLU A 340 19.65 7.50 -18.39
CA GLU A 340 18.55 7.57 -17.44
C GLU A 340 17.64 6.33 -17.55
N ILE A 341 17.27 5.93 -18.77
CA ILE A 341 16.46 4.73 -19.02
C ILE A 341 17.17 3.49 -18.48
N GLU A 342 18.43 3.31 -18.86
CA GLU A 342 19.22 2.15 -18.43
C GLU A 342 19.34 2.09 -16.91
N ARG A 343 19.62 3.22 -16.25
CA ARG A 343 19.64 3.29 -14.79
C ARG A 343 18.29 2.91 -14.17
N GLY A 344 17.18 3.43 -14.69
CA GLY A 344 15.83 3.12 -14.20
C GLY A 344 15.50 1.64 -14.33
N ARG A 345 15.79 1.04 -15.49
CA ARG A 345 15.60 -0.41 -15.73
C ARG A 345 16.43 -1.27 -14.80
N VAL A 346 17.72 -0.94 -14.62
CA VAL A 346 18.63 -1.67 -13.71
C VAL A 346 18.14 -1.54 -12.25
N GLN A 347 17.66 -0.38 -11.84
CA GLN A 347 17.10 -0.19 -10.50
C GLN A 347 15.82 -1.04 -10.31
N ALA A 348 14.90 -1.03 -11.27
CA ALA A 348 13.72 -1.89 -11.24
C ALA A 348 14.11 -3.37 -11.18
N GLU A 349 14.98 -3.85 -12.07
CA GLU A 349 15.47 -5.23 -12.06
C GLU A 349 16.09 -5.60 -10.71
N THR A 350 16.88 -4.72 -10.12
CA THR A 350 17.48 -4.91 -8.80
C THR A 350 16.41 -5.10 -7.72
N GLN A 351 15.32 -4.31 -7.74
CA GLN A 351 14.20 -4.49 -6.81
C GLN A 351 13.50 -5.84 -6.99
N PHE A 352 13.29 -6.28 -8.24
CA PHE A 352 12.76 -7.62 -8.51
C PHE A 352 13.68 -8.73 -8.01
N MET A 353 15.01 -8.58 -8.14
CA MET A 353 15.97 -9.53 -7.58
C MET A 353 15.89 -9.59 -6.05
N PHE A 354 15.78 -8.46 -5.37
CA PHE A 354 15.65 -8.42 -3.92
C PHE A 354 14.38 -9.14 -3.43
N ARG A 355 13.26 -9.03 -4.14
CA ARG A 355 12.02 -9.77 -3.81
C ARG A 355 12.19 -11.29 -3.87
N LEU A 356 13.14 -11.81 -4.65
CA LEU A 356 13.44 -13.24 -4.76
C LEU A 356 14.37 -13.76 -3.66
N GLN A 357 15.01 -12.90 -2.87
CA GLN A 357 15.99 -13.32 -1.86
C GLN A 357 15.35 -13.95 -0.63
N THR A 358 14.10 -13.57 -0.30
CA THR A 358 13.40 -14.03 0.89
C THR A 358 12.17 -14.86 0.52
N VAL A 359 11.92 -15.93 1.28
CA VAL A 359 10.71 -16.76 1.10
C VAL A 359 9.45 -16.06 1.60
N GLY A 360 9.57 -15.24 2.67
CA GLY A 360 8.45 -14.54 3.32
C GLY A 360 8.76 -13.09 3.66
N GLY A 361 7.91 -12.48 4.48
CA GLY A 361 7.93 -11.06 4.79
C GLY A 361 7.26 -10.21 3.70
N PHE A 362 7.21 -8.90 3.94
CA PHE A 362 6.68 -7.96 2.94
C PHE A 362 7.54 -7.96 1.67
N GLY A 363 6.92 -8.22 0.53
CA GLY A 363 7.58 -8.28 -0.77
C GLY A 363 8.39 -9.54 -1.05
N GLY A 364 8.44 -10.53 -0.14
CA GLY A 364 9.07 -11.84 -0.38
C GLY A 364 8.28 -12.73 -1.34
N LYS A 365 8.81 -13.91 -1.65
CA LYS A 365 8.21 -14.82 -2.66
C LYS A 365 6.75 -15.17 -2.37
N SER A 366 6.38 -15.49 -1.12
CA SER A 366 4.99 -15.78 -0.74
C SER A 366 4.07 -14.56 -0.92
N ASP A 367 4.56 -13.36 -0.61
CA ASP A 367 3.83 -12.12 -0.76
C ASP A 367 3.60 -11.77 -2.24
N GLN A 368 4.63 -11.95 -3.09
CA GLN A 368 4.51 -11.76 -4.54
C GLN A 368 3.48 -12.72 -5.18
N LEU A 369 3.52 -14.01 -4.80
CA LEU A 369 2.56 -14.99 -5.30
C LEU A 369 1.12 -14.59 -4.95
N ASN A 370 0.87 -14.18 -3.71
CA ASN A 370 -0.45 -13.70 -3.27
C ASN A 370 -0.86 -12.43 -3.99
N ALA A 371 0.02 -11.45 -4.15
CA ALA A 371 -0.28 -10.19 -4.84
C ALA A 371 -0.77 -10.45 -6.27
N TYR A 372 -0.03 -11.24 -7.04
CA TYR A 372 -0.42 -11.57 -8.41
C TYR A 372 -1.67 -12.45 -8.47
N ASN A 373 -1.84 -13.39 -7.52
CA ASN A 373 -3.04 -14.21 -7.46
C ASN A 373 -4.29 -13.37 -7.13
N VAL A 374 -4.20 -12.49 -6.15
CA VAL A 374 -5.34 -11.69 -5.68
C VAL A 374 -5.75 -10.66 -6.73
N PHE A 375 -4.80 -9.89 -7.24
CA PHE A 375 -5.11 -8.78 -8.14
C PHE A 375 -5.28 -9.19 -9.62
N LEU A 376 -4.51 -10.19 -10.08
CA LEU A 376 -4.49 -10.58 -11.51
C LEU A 376 -5.04 -11.97 -11.78
N LYS A 377 -5.29 -12.78 -10.73
CA LYS A 377 -5.61 -14.22 -10.86
C LYS A 377 -4.54 -15.03 -11.61
N ASP A 378 -3.33 -14.47 -11.75
CA ASP A 378 -2.18 -15.05 -12.43
C ASP A 378 -0.94 -15.05 -11.52
N PRO A 379 -0.77 -16.04 -10.60
CA PRO A 379 0.40 -16.09 -9.71
C PRO A 379 1.73 -16.20 -10.47
N ALA A 380 1.73 -16.55 -11.75
CA ALA A 380 2.91 -16.64 -12.61
C ALA A 380 3.34 -15.28 -13.22
N TYR A 381 2.72 -14.18 -12.81
CA TYR A 381 2.89 -12.87 -13.47
C TYR A 381 4.27 -12.24 -13.25
N PHE A 382 5.06 -12.68 -12.28
CA PHE A 382 6.37 -12.10 -11.93
C PHE A 382 7.29 -11.79 -13.13
N PRO A 383 7.52 -12.70 -14.10
CA PRO A 383 8.33 -12.39 -15.29
C PRO A 383 7.70 -11.30 -16.18
N LYS A 384 6.37 -11.32 -16.34
CA LYS A 384 5.64 -10.32 -17.13
C LYS A 384 5.68 -8.95 -16.46
N ASP A 385 5.62 -8.91 -15.13
CA ASP A 385 5.74 -7.66 -14.37
C ASP A 385 7.13 -7.02 -14.56
N LEU A 386 8.20 -7.83 -14.47
CA LEU A 386 9.56 -7.36 -14.80
C LEU A 386 9.66 -6.87 -16.25
N GLU A 387 9.07 -7.59 -17.22
CA GLU A 387 9.08 -7.22 -18.62
C GLU A 387 8.43 -5.85 -18.88
N ARG A 388 7.41 -5.47 -18.11
CA ARG A 388 6.77 -4.13 -18.19
C ARG A 388 7.81 -3.01 -18.00
N TYR A 389 8.71 -3.15 -17.03
CA TYR A 389 9.79 -2.18 -16.77
C TYR A 389 10.90 -2.25 -17.82
N GLN A 390 11.28 -3.46 -18.24
CA GLN A 390 12.31 -3.67 -19.25
C GLN A 390 11.90 -3.16 -20.64
N SER A 391 10.61 -3.17 -20.95
CA SER A 391 10.06 -2.70 -22.22
C SER A 391 9.84 -1.19 -22.30
N CYS A 392 9.91 -0.45 -21.16
CA CYS A 392 9.78 1.00 -21.16
C CYS A 392 10.81 1.64 -22.09
N THR A 393 10.39 2.57 -22.93
CA THR A 393 11.23 3.25 -23.91
C THR A 393 11.21 4.76 -23.70
N LYS A 394 12.13 5.47 -24.39
CA LYS A 394 12.09 6.92 -24.43
C LYS A 394 10.71 7.43 -24.86
N ALA A 395 10.16 6.87 -25.91
CA ALA A 395 8.86 7.27 -26.47
C ALA A 395 7.69 6.97 -25.51
N SER A 396 7.69 5.79 -24.85
CA SER A 396 6.64 5.46 -23.89
C SER A 396 6.67 6.37 -22.66
N LEU A 397 7.87 6.65 -22.12
CA LEU A 397 8.04 7.58 -21.00
C LEU A 397 7.63 9.01 -21.36
N GLN A 398 7.96 9.51 -22.57
CA GLN A 398 7.48 10.80 -23.03
C GLN A 398 5.95 10.85 -23.15
N ALA A 399 5.35 9.82 -23.74
CA ALA A 399 3.91 9.74 -23.93
C ALA A 399 3.17 9.73 -22.58
N ILE A 400 3.69 8.96 -21.60
CA ILE A 400 3.04 8.83 -20.29
C ILE A 400 3.17 10.12 -19.46
N VAL A 401 4.33 10.78 -19.50
CA VAL A 401 4.53 12.08 -18.83
C VAL A 401 3.60 13.14 -19.42
N ASN A 402 3.50 13.23 -20.75
CA ASN A 402 2.58 14.15 -21.41
C ASN A 402 1.11 13.87 -21.07
N ARG A 403 0.74 12.61 -20.88
CA ARG A 403 -0.64 12.23 -20.60
C ARG A 403 -1.05 12.45 -19.15
N TYR A 404 -0.18 12.15 -18.19
CA TYR A 404 -0.55 12.07 -16.78
C TYR A 404 0.03 13.18 -15.89
N LEU A 405 1.20 13.74 -16.22
CA LEU A 405 1.78 14.82 -15.43
C LEU A 405 1.39 16.21 -15.97
N ASP A 406 0.15 16.34 -16.41
CA ASP A 406 -0.41 17.59 -16.94
C ASP A 406 -0.58 18.63 -15.82
N PRO A 407 0.01 19.83 -15.95
CA PRO A 407 -0.13 20.90 -14.97
C PRO A 407 -1.56 21.40 -14.77
N SER A 408 -2.50 21.15 -15.67
CA SER A 408 -3.88 21.61 -15.57
C SER A 408 -4.83 20.65 -14.82
N HIS A 409 -4.41 19.40 -14.58
CA HIS A 409 -5.25 18.37 -13.97
C HIS A 409 -4.53 17.71 -12.77
N ARG A 410 -4.30 18.48 -11.72
CA ARG A 410 -3.54 18.05 -10.54
C ARG A 410 -4.11 18.56 -9.23
N VAL A 411 -3.60 18.01 -8.14
CA VAL A 411 -3.70 18.61 -6.81
C VAL A 411 -2.38 19.27 -6.44
N THR A 412 -2.44 20.51 -5.98
CA THR A 412 -1.33 21.25 -5.37
C THR A 412 -1.67 21.48 -3.91
N LEU A 413 -1.02 20.73 -3.00
CA LEU A 413 -1.19 20.88 -1.56
C LEU A 413 0.03 21.59 -0.97
N SER A 414 -0.19 22.69 -0.24
CA SER A 414 0.84 23.39 0.52
C SER A 414 0.63 23.19 2.02
N ILE A 415 1.65 22.71 2.72
CA ILE A 415 1.65 22.70 4.19
C ILE A 415 2.62 23.77 4.64
N VAL A 416 2.14 24.72 5.45
CA VAL A 416 2.89 25.91 5.85
C VAL A 416 2.90 26.09 7.37
N PRO A 417 3.91 26.76 7.93
CA PRO A 417 3.94 27.05 9.36
C PRO A 417 2.71 27.84 9.83
N HIS A 418 2.27 27.60 11.07
CA HIS A 418 1.17 28.34 11.69
C HIS A 418 1.34 29.87 11.57
N GLY A 419 0.26 30.58 11.21
CA GLY A 419 0.23 32.01 11.01
C GLY A 419 0.94 32.49 9.74
N ARG A 420 1.30 31.57 8.83
CA ARG A 420 2.06 31.88 7.61
C ARG A 420 1.40 31.36 6.33
N ALA A 421 0.07 31.44 6.25
CA ALA A 421 -0.71 31.04 5.06
C ALA A 421 -0.19 31.69 3.76
N SER A 422 0.41 32.87 3.84
CA SER A 422 1.01 33.56 2.68
C SER A 422 2.20 32.85 2.04
N LEU A 423 2.77 31.82 2.69
CA LEU A 423 3.81 30.96 2.13
C LEU A 423 3.25 29.83 1.25
N ALA A 424 1.93 29.62 1.24
CA ALA A 424 1.30 28.65 0.38
C ALA A 424 1.46 29.01 -1.11
N ALA A 425 1.41 28.01 -1.96
CA ALA A 425 1.42 28.22 -3.41
C ALA A 425 0.25 29.12 -3.84
N SER A 426 0.49 30.00 -4.80
CA SER A 426 -0.48 31.01 -5.25
C SER A 426 -1.83 30.38 -5.64
N GLY A 427 -2.93 31.01 -5.25
CA GLY A 427 -4.29 30.54 -5.55
C GLY A 427 -4.79 29.38 -4.66
N SER A 428 -4.02 28.99 -3.63
CA SER A 428 -4.45 27.94 -2.69
C SER A 428 -5.55 28.43 -1.75
N VAL A 429 -6.58 27.60 -1.55
CA VAL A 429 -7.64 27.81 -0.55
C VAL A 429 -7.38 26.94 0.69
N ALA A 430 -7.86 27.40 1.85
CA ALA A 430 -7.69 26.63 3.08
C ALA A 430 -8.44 25.28 3.00
N ALA A 431 -7.74 24.18 3.25
CA ALA A 431 -8.33 22.85 3.36
C ALA A 431 -8.80 22.60 4.79
N ALA A 432 -9.97 21.98 4.95
CA ALA A 432 -10.37 21.38 6.21
C ALA A 432 -9.70 20.00 6.31
N VAL A 433 -8.86 19.79 7.32
CA VAL A 433 -8.22 18.50 7.62
C VAL A 433 -8.67 18.10 9.00
N SER A 434 -9.41 16.97 9.10
CA SER A 434 -9.96 16.43 10.35
C SER A 434 -9.24 15.14 10.77
#